data_b8a36d11317539a551740a8c94b928e3
#
_entry.id   b8a36d11317539a551740a8c94b928e3
#
_cell.length_a   1.000
_cell.length_b   1.000
_cell.length_c   1.000
_cell.angle_alpha   90.00
_cell.angle_beta   90.00
_cell.angle_gamma   90.00
#
_symmetry.space_group_name_H-M   'P 1'
#
loop_
_entity.id
_entity.type
_entity.pdbx_description
1 polymer ?
#
loop_
_entity_poly.entity_id
_entity_poly.type
_entity_poly.pdbx_seq_one_letter_code
_entity_poly.pdbx_strand_id
1 'polypeptide(L)'
;MSLPFDPSVLDQEDIGEQVATLEMDHEEAVEYVREVCLEEGFGIPVEFSPSDLLNEKVDADRDPLYVLGACNPEMADRALEETLDIAALFPCNMIVRQVEPGIQEVHHVSIMKIARLTGMAPDNDAWDGIVADTGELVDATFQRLRSGSEAA
;
A
#
# COMPACT_ATOMS: atom_id res chain seq x y z
N MET A 1 -6.54 -15.18 22.32
CA MET A 1 -5.40 -14.29 22.65
C MET A 1 -5.93 -12.87 22.77
N SER A 2 -5.71 -12.20 23.88
CA SER A 2 -6.12 -10.80 23.99
C SER A 2 -5.00 -9.91 23.46
N LEU A 3 -5.38 -8.87 22.74
CA LEU A 3 -4.43 -7.87 22.25
C LEU A 3 -3.93 -7.01 23.42
N PRO A 4 -2.70 -6.47 23.33
CA PRO A 4 -2.16 -5.61 24.41
C PRO A 4 -2.84 -4.23 24.44
N PHE A 5 -3.69 -3.92 23.48
CA PHE A 5 -4.50 -2.70 23.44
C PHE A 5 -5.82 -2.99 22.74
N ASP A 6 -6.78 -2.07 22.89
CA ASP A 6 -8.06 -2.15 22.20
C ASP A 6 -7.93 -1.57 20.77
N PRO A 7 -8.04 -2.39 19.72
CA PRO A 7 -7.88 -1.89 18.35
C PRO A 7 -8.99 -0.94 17.91
N SER A 8 -10.12 -0.90 18.62
CA SER A 8 -11.22 0.01 18.27
C SER A 8 -10.89 1.49 18.46
N VAL A 9 -9.78 1.79 19.17
CA VAL A 9 -9.30 3.17 19.34
C VAL A 9 -8.54 3.68 18.11
N LEU A 10 -8.15 2.78 17.18
CA LEU A 10 -7.45 3.17 15.96
C LEU A 10 -8.45 3.49 14.85
N ASP A 11 -8.15 4.51 14.06
CA ASP A 11 -8.92 4.87 12.88
C ASP A 11 -8.07 4.72 11.60
N GLN A 12 -8.67 5.06 10.47
CA GLN A 12 -8.02 4.95 9.17
C GLN A 12 -6.77 5.83 9.05
N GLU A 13 -6.81 6.99 9.66
CA GLU A 13 -5.67 7.92 9.64
C GLU A 13 -4.48 7.36 10.43
N ASP A 14 -4.74 6.67 11.54
CA ASP A 14 -3.68 6.09 12.37
C ASP A 14 -2.83 5.07 11.63
N ILE A 15 -3.41 4.33 10.70
CA ILE A 15 -2.71 3.35 9.86
C ILE A 15 -2.39 3.88 8.47
N GLY A 16 -2.73 5.13 8.19
CA GLY A 16 -2.48 5.76 6.88
C GLY A 16 -3.25 5.11 5.74
N GLU A 17 -4.48 4.65 6.01
CA GLU A 17 -5.32 4.00 4.99
C GLU A 17 -5.69 4.98 3.88
N GLN A 18 -5.47 4.55 2.64
CA GLN A 18 -5.87 5.26 1.43
C GLN A 18 -6.66 4.31 0.54
N VAL A 19 -7.72 4.83 -0.05
CA VAL A 19 -8.58 4.09 -0.97
C VAL A 19 -8.90 4.96 -2.18
N ALA A 20 -8.85 4.36 -3.38
CA ALA A 20 -9.30 4.99 -4.62
C ALA A 20 -10.11 3.98 -5.43
N THR A 21 -11.18 4.44 -6.06
CA THR A 21 -12.01 3.61 -6.94
C THR A 21 -11.71 3.94 -8.39
N LEU A 22 -11.50 2.90 -9.22
CA LEU A 22 -11.23 3.03 -10.65
C LEU A 22 -12.29 2.29 -11.44
N GLU A 23 -12.91 2.98 -12.40
CA GLU A 23 -13.89 2.41 -13.31
C GLU A 23 -13.19 1.92 -14.58
N MET A 24 -12.61 0.73 -14.50
CA MET A 24 -11.89 0.09 -15.61
C MET A 24 -11.71 -1.40 -15.34
N ASP A 25 -11.30 -2.15 -16.36
CA ASP A 25 -11.01 -3.56 -16.20
C ASP A 25 -9.81 -3.77 -15.28
N HIS A 26 -9.76 -4.94 -14.64
CA HIS A 26 -8.74 -5.24 -13.64
C HIS A 26 -7.30 -5.12 -14.17
N GLU A 27 -7.00 -5.70 -15.31
CA GLU A 27 -5.65 -5.64 -15.89
C GLU A 27 -5.25 -4.20 -16.26
N GLU A 28 -6.20 -3.43 -16.77
CA GLU A 28 -6.00 -2.02 -17.09
C GLU A 28 -5.73 -1.20 -15.82
N ALA A 29 -6.46 -1.48 -14.75
CA ALA A 29 -6.26 -0.83 -13.45
C ALA A 29 -4.89 -1.13 -12.86
N VAL A 30 -4.45 -2.39 -12.91
CA VAL A 30 -3.11 -2.78 -12.43
C VAL A 30 -2.03 -1.99 -13.18
N GLU A 31 -2.13 -1.91 -14.50
CA GLU A 31 -1.17 -1.17 -15.33
C GLU A 31 -1.19 0.33 -15.01
N TYR A 32 -2.39 0.89 -14.86
CA TYR A 32 -2.56 2.31 -14.51
C TYR A 32 -1.94 2.63 -13.14
N VAL A 33 -2.19 1.81 -12.14
CA VAL A 33 -1.60 2.00 -10.80
C VAL A 33 -0.09 1.89 -10.85
N ARG A 34 0.45 0.93 -11.61
CA ARG A 34 1.90 0.79 -11.79
C ARG A 34 2.51 2.06 -12.39
N GLU A 35 1.92 2.59 -13.45
CA GLU A 35 2.41 3.81 -14.11
C GLU A 35 2.39 5.02 -13.16
N VAL A 36 1.29 5.21 -12.42
CA VAL A 36 1.18 6.31 -11.47
C VAL A 36 2.23 6.20 -10.36
N CYS A 37 2.43 5.00 -9.81
CA CYS A 37 3.47 4.76 -8.80
C CYS A 37 4.85 5.11 -9.32
N LEU A 38 5.20 4.67 -10.53
CA LEU A 38 6.50 4.96 -11.15
C LEU A 38 6.71 6.47 -11.36
N GLU A 39 5.68 7.19 -11.77
CA GLU A 39 5.76 8.63 -11.99
C GLU A 39 5.86 9.42 -10.68
N GLU A 40 5.32 8.88 -9.59
CA GLU A 40 5.37 9.52 -8.27
C GLU A 40 6.60 9.14 -7.42
N GLY A 41 7.55 8.40 -8.00
CA GLY A 41 8.82 8.11 -7.36
C GLY A 41 8.91 6.74 -6.68
N PHE A 42 7.95 5.85 -6.92
CA PHE A 42 8.05 4.46 -6.47
C PHE A 42 8.57 3.55 -7.58
N GLY A 43 9.46 2.61 -7.22
CA GLY A 43 9.72 1.44 -8.03
C GLY A 43 8.79 0.30 -7.63
N ILE A 44 8.69 -0.73 -8.47
CA ILE A 44 7.89 -1.93 -8.19
C ILE A 44 8.80 -3.16 -8.20
N PRO A 45 9.57 -3.40 -7.12
CA PRO A 45 10.53 -4.51 -7.09
C PRO A 45 9.88 -5.89 -7.05
N VAL A 46 8.66 -6.00 -6.52
CA VAL A 46 7.93 -7.26 -6.46
C VAL A 46 6.45 -7.01 -6.74
N GLU A 47 5.82 -7.97 -7.44
CA GLU A 47 4.39 -7.92 -7.71
C GLU A 47 3.88 -9.33 -7.99
N PHE A 48 2.64 -9.61 -7.64
CA PHE A 48 2.00 -10.90 -7.92
C PHE A 48 0.49 -10.81 -7.76
N SER A 49 -0.20 -11.83 -8.27
CA SER A 49 -1.66 -11.96 -8.11
C SER A 49 -1.97 -13.04 -7.08
N PRO A 50 -2.40 -12.66 -5.85
CA PRO A 50 -2.88 -13.64 -4.88
C PRO A 50 -4.07 -14.45 -5.38
N SER A 51 -4.99 -13.83 -6.12
CA SER A 51 -6.17 -14.52 -6.65
C SER A 51 -5.78 -15.61 -7.62
N ASP A 52 -4.88 -15.33 -8.57
CA ASP A 52 -4.42 -16.32 -9.54
C ASP A 52 -3.68 -17.47 -8.85
N LEU A 53 -2.82 -17.14 -7.89
CA LEU A 53 -2.06 -18.12 -7.11
C LEU A 53 -3.00 -19.08 -6.35
N LEU A 54 -3.98 -18.53 -5.64
CA LEU A 54 -4.91 -19.32 -4.84
C LEU A 54 -5.87 -20.13 -5.71
N ASN A 55 -6.36 -19.56 -6.80
CA ASN A 55 -7.24 -20.25 -7.74
C ASN A 55 -6.52 -21.44 -8.38
N GLU A 56 -5.23 -21.29 -8.68
CA GLU A 56 -4.42 -22.38 -9.23
C GLU A 56 -4.06 -23.46 -8.19
N LYS A 57 -3.62 -23.04 -7.00
CA LYS A 57 -2.99 -23.96 -6.03
C LYS A 57 -3.97 -24.65 -5.09
N VAL A 58 -5.08 -24.04 -4.76
CA VAL A 58 -6.04 -24.57 -3.78
C VAL A 58 -7.49 -24.54 -4.29
N ASP A 59 -7.68 -24.40 -5.60
CA ASP A 59 -8.99 -24.35 -6.26
C ASP A 59 -9.94 -23.31 -5.62
N ALA A 60 -9.38 -22.18 -5.18
CA ALA A 60 -10.18 -21.07 -4.69
C ALA A 60 -10.93 -20.43 -5.85
N ASP A 61 -12.02 -19.75 -5.55
CA ASP A 61 -12.80 -19.00 -6.54
C ASP A 61 -12.76 -17.52 -6.12
N ARG A 62 -11.58 -16.92 -6.22
CA ARG A 62 -11.33 -15.53 -5.82
C ARG A 62 -11.52 -14.58 -7.00
N ASP A 63 -12.20 -13.47 -6.74
CA ASP A 63 -12.22 -12.36 -7.68
C ASP A 63 -10.80 -11.77 -7.86
N PRO A 64 -10.52 -11.12 -8.99
CA PRO A 64 -9.20 -10.57 -9.27
C PRO A 64 -8.65 -9.69 -8.15
N LEU A 65 -7.44 -10.03 -7.69
CA LEU A 65 -6.69 -9.30 -6.66
C LEU A 65 -5.22 -9.30 -7.04
N TYR A 66 -4.63 -8.11 -7.07
CA TYR A 66 -3.23 -7.93 -7.44
C TYR A 66 -2.49 -7.09 -6.39
N VAL A 67 -1.25 -7.46 -6.11
CA VAL A 67 -0.38 -6.74 -5.16
C VAL A 67 0.81 -6.16 -5.92
N LEU A 68 0.95 -4.83 -5.85
CA LEU A 68 2.10 -4.09 -6.36
C LEU A 68 2.94 -3.69 -5.15
N GLY A 69 4.09 -4.32 -4.97
CA GLY A 69 5.02 -3.99 -3.91
C GLY A 69 5.85 -2.77 -4.29
N ALA A 70 5.40 -1.59 -3.89
CA ALA A 70 6.03 -0.32 -4.21
C ALA A 70 7.17 -0.01 -3.23
N CYS A 71 8.23 0.62 -3.72
CA CYS A 71 9.36 1.03 -2.90
C CYS A 71 9.94 2.35 -3.42
N ASN A 72 10.07 3.34 -2.53
CA ASN A 72 10.93 4.49 -2.78
C ASN A 72 12.26 4.20 -2.10
N PRO A 73 13.36 4.03 -2.87
CA PRO A 73 14.64 3.60 -2.30
C PRO A 73 15.20 4.55 -1.24
N GLU A 74 15.03 5.85 -1.41
CA GLU A 74 15.51 6.85 -0.44
C GLU A 74 14.79 6.70 0.90
N MET A 75 13.47 6.54 0.88
CA MET A 75 12.69 6.35 2.10
C MET A 75 13.01 5.01 2.76
N ALA A 76 13.17 3.95 1.97
CA ALA A 76 13.54 2.63 2.47
C ALA A 76 14.91 2.65 3.16
N ASP A 77 15.89 3.32 2.58
CA ASP A 77 17.23 3.45 3.15
C ASP A 77 17.19 4.20 4.48
N ARG A 78 16.47 5.32 4.54
CA ARG A 78 16.27 6.08 5.78
C ARG A 78 15.64 5.24 6.88
N ALA A 79 14.62 4.45 6.52
CA ALA A 79 13.94 3.57 7.47
C ALA A 79 14.87 2.50 8.03
N LEU A 80 15.70 1.89 7.18
CA LEU A 80 16.66 0.87 7.57
C LEU A 80 17.79 1.42 8.44
N GLU A 81 18.15 2.69 8.32
CA GLU A 81 19.10 3.35 9.22
C GLU A 81 18.56 3.43 10.65
N GLU A 82 17.25 3.58 10.82
CA GLU A 82 16.61 3.66 12.13
C GLU A 82 16.36 2.27 12.72
N THR A 83 15.93 1.31 11.92
CA THR A 83 15.68 -0.07 12.35
C THR A 83 15.71 -1.02 11.16
N LEU A 84 16.52 -2.08 11.25
CA LEU A 84 16.54 -3.14 10.23
C LEU A 84 15.25 -3.97 10.26
N ASP A 85 14.54 -3.98 11.37
CA ASP A 85 13.32 -4.78 11.54
C ASP A 85 12.18 -4.32 10.62
N ILE A 86 12.22 -3.07 10.13
CA ILE A 86 11.21 -2.58 9.19
C ILE A 86 11.16 -3.41 7.91
N ALA A 87 12.27 -4.05 7.53
CA ALA A 87 12.32 -4.90 6.35
C ALA A 87 11.29 -6.05 6.41
N ALA A 88 10.87 -6.46 7.61
CA ALA A 88 9.83 -7.47 7.78
C ALA A 88 8.45 -6.99 7.29
N LEU A 89 8.25 -5.68 7.16
CA LEU A 89 7.02 -5.08 6.64
C LEU A 89 7.17 -4.59 5.19
N PHE A 90 8.38 -4.67 4.61
CA PHE A 90 8.59 -4.27 3.22
C PHE A 90 7.90 -5.25 2.26
N PRO A 91 7.51 -4.78 1.08
CA PRO A 91 7.45 -3.39 0.62
C PRO A 91 6.16 -2.66 1.01
N CYS A 92 6.02 -1.39 0.60
CA CYS A 92 4.75 -0.66 0.71
C CYS A 92 3.80 -1.19 -0.37
N ASN A 93 2.80 -1.93 0.01
CA ASN A 93 1.89 -2.57 -0.94
C ASN A 93 0.78 -1.63 -1.39
N MET A 94 0.57 -1.59 -2.72
CA MET A 94 -0.64 -1.05 -3.33
C MET A 94 -1.43 -2.25 -3.83
N ILE A 95 -2.60 -2.50 -3.29
CA ILE A 95 -3.43 -3.61 -3.79
C ILE A 95 -4.50 -3.08 -4.73
N VAL A 96 -4.79 -3.86 -5.78
CA VAL A 96 -5.86 -3.59 -6.73
C VAL A 96 -6.81 -4.77 -6.65
N ARG A 97 -8.04 -4.53 -6.21
CA ARG A 97 -9.05 -5.58 -6.08
C ARG A 97 -10.30 -5.27 -6.88
N GLN A 98 -10.82 -6.24 -7.57
CA GLN A 98 -12.08 -6.10 -8.25
C GLN A 98 -13.23 -6.25 -7.25
N VAL A 99 -14.02 -5.18 -7.07
CA VAL A 99 -15.19 -5.20 -6.19
C VAL A 99 -16.45 -5.60 -6.94
N GLU A 100 -16.50 -5.31 -8.23
CA GLU A 100 -17.45 -5.84 -9.19
C GLU A 100 -16.88 -5.71 -10.61
N PRO A 101 -17.41 -6.42 -11.62
CA PRO A 101 -16.88 -6.33 -12.98
C PRO A 101 -16.80 -4.87 -13.46
N GLY A 102 -15.61 -4.43 -13.89
CA GLY A 102 -15.36 -3.06 -14.35
C GLY A 102 -15.14 -2.04 -13.24
N ILE A 103 -15.19 -2.43 -11.97
CA ILE A 103 -14.95 -1.55 -10.84
C ILE A 103 -13.82 -2.13 -9.97
N GLN A 104 -12.74 -1.37 -9.84
CA GLN A 104 -11.58 -1.73 -9.03
C GLN A 104 -11.44 -0.79 -7.85
N GLU A 105 -10.91 -1.31 -6.76
CA GLU A 105 -10.53 -0.50 -5.60
C GLU A 105 -9.05 -0.65 -5.36
N VAL A 106 -8.36 0.48 -5.26
CA VAL A 106 -6.94 0.53 -4.88
C VAL A 106 -6.86 0.83 -3.41
N HIS A 107 -6.13 0.03 -2.66
CA HIS A 107 -6.05 0.15 -1.21
C HIS A 107 -4.59 0.10 -0.75
N HIS A 108 -4.28 0.90 0.27
CA HIS A 108 -2.94 0.99 0.85
C HIS A 108 -3.04 1.32 2.34
N VAL A 109 -2.11 0.78 3.12
CA VAL A 109 -1.86 1.17 4.50
C VAL A 109 -0.38 1.51 4.68
N SER A 110 -0.08 2.42 5.61
CA SER A 110 1.30 2.86 5.86
C SER A 110 2.04 1.88 6.77
N ILE A 111 3.03 1.18 6.25
CA ILE A 111 3.89 0.33 7.09
C ILE A 111 4.71 1.16 8.08
N MET A 112 5.04 2.41 7.73
CA MET A 112 5.81 3.30 8.61
C MET A 112 4.99 3.69 9.84
N LYS A 113 3.70 3.99 9.67
CA LYS A 113 2.78 4.25 10.79
C LYS A 113 2.53 2.99 11.62
N ILE A 114 2.31 1.85 10.97
CA ILE A 114 2.10 0.57 11.65
C ILE A 114 3.31 0.18 12.49
N ALA A 115 4.52 0.34 11.97
CA ALA A 115 5.75 0.09 12.71
C ALA A 115 5.85 0.97 13.96
N ARG A 116 5.44 2.22 13.85
CA ARG A 116 5.42 3.16 14.97
C ARG A 116 4.41 2.77 16.04
N LEU A 117 3.20 2.39 15.63
CA LEU A 117 2.13 1.97 16.54
C LEU A 117 2.47 0.69 17.31
N THR A 118 3.21 -0.22 16.69
CA THR A 118 3.57 -1.51 17.29
C THR A 118 4.86 -1.47 18.10
N GLY A 119 5.56 -0.34 18.11
CA GLY A 119 6.86 -0.20 18.79
C GLY A 119 8.02 -0.83 18.04
N MET A 120 7.82 -1.32 16.82
CA MET A 120 8.90 -1.82 15.96
C MET A 120 9.85 -0.70 15.55
N ALA A 121 9.30 0.49 15.28
CA ALA A 121 10.06 1.67 14.95
C ALA A 121 10.29 2.56 16.19
N PRO A 122 11.40 3.31 16.24
CA PRO A 122 11.69 4.19 17.38
C PRO A 122 10.75 5.41 17.42
N ASP A 123 10.50 5.90 18.63
CA ASP A 123 9.74 7.12 18.88
C ASP A 123 10.69 8.32 18.88
N ASN A 124 11.05 8.78 17.68
CA ASN A 124 11.97 9.91 17.53
C ASN A 124 11.61 10.77 16.31
N ASP A 125 12.26 11.94 16.22
CA ASP A 125 12.02 12.91 15.14
C ASP A 125 12.39 12.36 13.75
N ALA A 126 13.42 11.52 13.67
CA ALA A 126 13.84 10.91 12.41
C ALA A 126 12.72 10.02 11.83
N TRP A 127 12.09 9.19 12.66
CA TRP A 127 10.98 8.37 12.22
C TRP A 127 9.74 9.21 11.87
N ASP A 128 9.44 10.22 12.64
CA ASP A 128 8.36 11.16 12.35
C ASP A 128 8.54 11.82 10.98
N GLY A 129 9.78 12.17 10.61
CA GLY A 129 10.12 12.67 9.28
C GLY A 129 9.88 11.65 8.18
N ILE A 130 10.23 10.39 8.41
CA ILE A 130 9.99 9.29 7.45
C ILE A 130 8.49 9.10 7.24
N VAL A 131 7.70 9.08 8.31
CA VAL A 131 6.24 8.98 8.23
C VAL A 131 5.65 10.13 7.40
N ALA A 132 6.09 11.35 7.66
CA ALA A 132 5.60 12.54 6.95
C ALA A 132 5.96 12.49 5.46
N ASP A 133 7.21 12.20 5.14
CA ASP A 133 7.70 12.22 3.75
C ASP A 133 7.11 11.07 2.92
N THR A 134 7.02 9.87 3.48
CA THR A 134 6.34 8.75 2.81
C THR A 134 4.85 9.02 2.63
N GLY A 135 4.22 9.66 3.62
CA GLY A 135 2.83 10.08 3.55
C GLY A 135 2.55 11.03 2.39
N GLU A 136 3.44 11.99 2.16
CA GLU A 136 3.32 12.93 1.02
C GLU A 136 3.39 12.22 -0.32
N LEU A 137 4.30 11.25 -0.47
CA LEU A 137 4.42 10.45 -1.70
C LEU A 137 3.14 9.63 -1.96
N VAL A 138 2.61 9.00 -0.93
CA VAL A 138 1.38 8.20 -1.03
C VAL A 138 0.17 9.10 -1.31
N ASP A 139 0.05 10.24 -0.63
CA ASP A 139 -1.03 11.19 -0.87
C ASP A 139 -1.04 11.69 -2.31
N ALA A 140 0.12 12.05 -2.85
CA ALA A 140 0.26 12.48 -4.25
C ALA A 140 -0.16 11.36 -5.22
N THR A 141 0.25 10.14 -4.93
CA THR A 141 -0.13 8.95 -5.73
C THR A 141 -1.64 8.78 -5.75
N PHE A 142 -2.29 8.79 -4.59
CA PHE A 142 -3.75 8.59 -4.51
C PHE A 142 -4.55 9.77 -5.07
N GLN A 143 -4.05 11.00 -4.96
CA GLN A 143 -4.67 12.15 -5.64
C GLN A 143 -4.69 11.95 -7.15
N ARG A 144 -3.59 11.47 -7.73
CA ARG A 144 -3.52 11.18 -9.17
C ARG A 144 -4.42 10.02 -9.58
N LEU A 145 -4.48 8.95 -8.78
CA LEU A 145 -5.37 7.83 -9.03
C LEU A 145 -6.84 8.30 -9.09
N ARG A 146 -7.25 9.13 -8.15
CA ARG A 146 -8.62 9.68 -8.10
C ARG A 146 -8.90 10.61 -9.28
N SER A 147 -7.98 11.49 -9.62
CA SER A 147 -8.11 12.43 -10.74
C SER A 147 -8.19 11.71 -12.09
N GLY A 148 -7.38 10.66 -12.29
CA GLY A 148 -7.39 9.85 -13.49
C GLY A 148 -8.71 9.10 -13.68
N SER A 149 -9.32 8.63 -12.60
CA SER A 149 -10.64 8.00 -12.61
C SER A 149 -11.74 8.97 -13.03
N GLU A 150 -11.64 10.23 -12.63
CA GLU A 150 -12.63 11.28 -12.99
C GLU A 150 -12.47 11.74 -14.43
N ALA A 151 -11.27 11.65 -15.00
CA ALA A 151 -10.96 12.10 -16.36
C ALA A 151 -11.30 11.06 -17.44
N ALA A 152 -11.61 9.83 -17.05
CA ALA A 152 -11.87 8.72 -17.96
C ALA A 152 -13.37 8.71 -18.45
#